data_21a25a37c828cc0148c05725a6c61745
#
_entry.id   21a25a37c828cc0148c05725a6c61745
#
_cell.length_a   1.000
_cell.length_b   1.000
_cell.length_c   1.000
_cell.angle_alpha   90.00
_cell.angle_beta   90.00
_cell.angle_gamma   90.00
#
_symmetry.space_group_name_H-M   'P 1'
#
loop_
_entity.id
_entity.type
_entity.pdbx_description
1 polymer ?
#
loop_
_entity_poly.entity_id
_entity_poly.type
_entity_poly.pdbx_seq_one_letter_code
_entity_poly.pdbx_strand_id
1 'polypeptide(L)'
;MSKFYPPQFDGEIVTISNLYVWYIILVDGTDVGTIWLEKEKLHDSIVSLGIMIGHADKLGIGFGQQAIPLAIELAHTKLRFEGVQLRVRKTNFRAIGCYKKCGFSIIGEGTYINKKGEEITFFEMNMQSDQVK
;
A
#
# COMPACT_ATOMS: atom_id res chain seq x y z
N MET A 1 -8.65 -8.13 -14.91
CA MET A 1 -7.59 -7.14 -14.69
C MET A 1 -8.05 -6.06 -13.70
N SER A 2 -7.17 -5.67 -12.82
CA SER A 2 -7.50 -4.66 -11.81
C SER A 2 -7.53 -3.27 -12.41
N LYS A 3 -8.41 -2.43 -11.89
CA LYS A 3 -8.44 -1.02 -12.20
C LYS A 3 -8.41 -0.24 -10.90
N PHE A 4 -7.86 0.97 -10.96
CA PHE A 4 -7.77 1.84 -9.79
C PHE A 4 -8.61 3.08 -10.01
N TYR A 5 -9.45 3.37 -9.03
CA TYR A 5 -10.30 4.55 -9.05
C TYR A 5 -10.12 5.31 -7.76
N PRO A 6 -10.27 6.64 -7.80
CA PRO A 6 -10.27 7.41 -6.56
C PRO A 6 -11.38 6.90 -5.65
N PRO A 7 -11.12 6.76 -4.35
CA PRO A 7 -12.10 6.19 -3.42
C PRO A 7 -13.34 7.04 -3.23
N GLN A 8 -13.25 8.29 -3.59
CA GLN A 8 -14.39 9.17 -3.48
C GLN A 8 -15.21 9.02 -4.69
N PHE A 9 -15.59 8.09 -5.13
CA PHE A 9 -16.43 7.87 -6.25
C PHE A 9 -16.64 9.05 -7.17
N ASP A 10 -16.53 10.25 -6.67
CA ASP A 10 -16.46 11.45 -7.44
C ASP A 10 -15.02 11.89 -7.66
N GLY A 11 -14.11 11.29 -6.94
CA GLY A 11 -12.68 11.48 -7.13
C GLY A 11 -12.12 12.79 -6.62
N GLU A 12 -12.93 13.72 -6.24
CA GLU A 12 -12.48 15.07 -5.98
C GLU A 12 -11.53 15.21 -4.82
N ILE A 13 -11.88 14.63 -3.69
CA ILE A 13 -11.12 14.83 -2.46
C ILE A 13 -9.73 14.26 -2.57
N VAL A 14 -9.62 13.08 -3.16
CA VAL A 14 -8.34 12.40 -3.27
C VAL A 14 -7.39 13.18 -4.14
N THR A 15 -7.88 13.69 -5.26
CA THR A 15 -7.02 14.33 -6.24
C THR A 15 -6.44 15.65 -5.80
N ILE A 16 -6.99 16.29 -4.78
CA ILE A 16 -6.49 17.58 -4.35
C ILE A 16 -5.51 17.51 -3.20
N SER A 17 -5.29 16.33 -2.63
CA SER A 17 -4.31 16.21 -1.55
C SER A 17 -2.90 16.10 -2.11
N ASN A 18 -1.97 16.86 -1.54
CA ASN A 18 -0.56 16.76 -1.86
C ASN A 18 0.16 15.76 -0.96
N LEU A 19 -0.56 15.14 -0.05
CA LEU A 19 0.02 14.24 0.94
C LEU A 19 -0.36 12.79 0.72
N TYR A 20 -1.44 12.51 0.00
CA TYR A 20 -1.84 11.12 -0.19
C TYR A 20 -2.63 10.94 -1.48
N VAL A 21 -2.64 9.67 -1.92
CA VAL A 21 -3.56 9.19 -2.95
C VAL A 21 -4.20 7.92 -2.43
N TRP A 22 -5.45 7.70 -2.79
CA TRP A 22 -6.20 6.54 -2.31
C TRP A 22 -7.01 5.99 -3.48
N TYR A 23 -6.92 4.68 -3.71
CA TYR A 23 -7.58 4.03 -4.83
C TYR A 23 -8.42 2.85 -4.36
N ILE A 24 -9.50 2.60 -5.08
CA ILE A 24 -10.29 1.39 -4.93
C ILE A 24 -9.76 0.38 -5.96
N ILE A 25 -9.56 -0.85 -5.52
CA ILE A 25 -9.14 -1.93 -6.40
C ILE A 25 -10.39 -2.59 -6.95
N LEU A 26 -10.57 -2.53 -8.26
CA LEU A 26 -11.69 -3.17 -8.92
C LEU A 26 -11.21 -4.36 -9.75
N VAL A 27 -11.93 -5.46 -9.66
CA VAL A 27 -11.70 -6.62 -10.49
C VAL A 27 -13.03 -6.97 -11.13
N ASP A 28 -13.07 -6.86 -12.45
CA ASP A 28 -14.30 -7.10 -13.23
C ASP A 28 -15.49 -6.29 -12.70
N GLY A 29 -15.20 -5.03 -12.33
CA GLY A 29 -16.23 -4.12 -11.83
C GLY A 29 -16.59 -4.30 -10.37
N THR A 30 -15.98 -5.25 -9.68
CA THR A 30 -16.26 -5.51 -8.27
C THR A 30 -15.17 -4.91 -7.38
N ASP A 31 -15.57 -4.18 -6.36
CA ASP A 31 -14.67 -3.62 -5.37
C ASP A 31 -14.14 -4.77 -4.51
N VAL A 32 -12.85 -5.03 -4.58
CA VAL A 32 -12.22 -6.09 -3.79
C VAL A 32 -11.28 -5.54 -2.73
N GLY A 33 -11.04 -4.24 -2.71
CA GLY A 33 -10.18 -3.66 -1.70
C GLY A 33 -9.77 -2.24 -2.01
N THR A 34 -8.84 -1.75 -1.23
CA THR A 34 -8.35 -0.38 -1.34
C THR A 34 -6.85 -0.36 -1.12
N ILE A 35 -6.19 0.62 -1.73
CA ILE A 35 -4.75 0.82 -1.60
C ILE A 35 -4.47 2.32 -1.55
N TRP A 36 -3.56 2.72 -0.68
CA TRP A 36 -3.23 4.13 -0.53
C TRP A 36 -1.75 4.31 -0.29
N LEU A 37 -1.27 5.50 -0.69
CA LEU A 37 0.08 5.94 -0.41
C LEU A 37 -0.02 7.32 0.19
N GLU A 38 0.70 7.57 1.28
CA GLU A 38 0.62 8.84 1.96
C GLU A 38 1.97 9.29 2.49
N LYS A 39 2.16 10.61 2.51
CA LYS A 39 3.30 11.25 3.15
C LYS A 39 2.86 11.76 4.50
N GLU A 40 3.76 11.71 5.47
CA GLU A 40 3.50 12.37 6.75
C GLU A 40 3.64 13.87 6.60
N LYS A 41 4.64 14.32 5.86
CA LYS A 41 4.90 15.74 5.60
C LYS A 41 5.11 15.96 4.11
N LEU A 42 4.77 17.14 3.63
CA LEU A 42 4.81 17.46 2.22
C LEU A 42 6.18 17.22 1.57
N HIS A 43 7.25 17.47 2.30
CA HIS A 43 8.60 17.33 1.76
C HIS A 43 9.24 15.97 1.98
N ASP A 44 8.50 15.03 2.54
CA ASP A 44 9.03 13.68 2.74
C ASP A 44 9.30 13.02 1.40
N SER A 45 10.44 12.36 1.29
CA SER A 45 10.80 11.62 0.09
C SER A 45 10.31 10.17 0.15
N ILE A 46 9.78 9.74 1.27
CA ILE A 46 9.29 8.39 1.48
C ILE A 46 7.79 8.44 1.74
N VAL A 47 7.04 7.61 1.04
CA VAL A 47 5.60 7.46 1.27
C VAL A 47 5.32 6.14 1.96
N SER A 48 4.27 6.11 2.75
CA SER A 48 3.80 4.88 3.39
C SER A 48 2.70 4.28 2.55
N LEU A 49 2.76 2.97 2.35
CA LEU A 49 1.77 2.23 1.57
C LEU A 49 0.90 1.39 2.50
N GLY A 50 -0.40 1.47 2.30
CA GLY A 50 -1.36 0.60 2.95
C GLY A 50 -2.23 -0.08 1.92
N ILE A 51 -2.65 -1.30 2.21
CA ILE A 51 -3.52 -2.06 1.33
C ILE A 51 -4.45 -2.93 2.16
N MET A 52 -5.69 -3.04 1.73
CA MET A 52 -6.67 -3.89 2.37
C MET A 52 -7.50 -4.58 1.30
N ILE A 53 -7.48 -5.90 1.32
CA ILE A 53 -8.32 -6.71 0.44
C ILE A 53 -9.50 -7.20 1.26
N GLY A 54 -10.70 -6.76 0.89
CA GLY A 54 -11.88 -6.99 1.71
C GLY A 54 -12.55 -8.34 1.55
N HIS A 55 -12.23 -9.06 0.48
CA HIS A 55 -12.83 -10.36 0.21
C HIS A 55 -11.83 -11.46 0.49
N ALA A 56 -12.10 -12.28 1.51
CA ALA A 56 -11.17 -13.33 1.93
C ALA A 56 -10.88 -14.34 0.81
N ASP A 57 -11.88 -14.62 -0.02
CA ASP A 57 -11.73 -15.54 -1.14
C ASP A 57 -10.83 -14.97 -2.26
N LYS A 58 -10.53 -13.70 -2.20
CA LYS A 58 -9.63 -13.06 -3.17
C LYS A 58 -8.20 -12.95 -2.68
N LEU A 59 -7.97 -13.25 -1.41
CA LEU A 59 -6.62 -13.20 -0.86
C LEU A 59 -5.78 -14.33 -1.48
N GLY A 60 -4.56 -14.02 -1.82
CA GLY A 60 -3.63 -15.01 -2.34
C GLY A 60 -3.76 -15.31 -3.82
N ILE A 61 -4.65 -14.64 -4.55
CA ILE A 61 -4.76 -14.85 -6.00
C ILE A 61 -4.06 -13.75 -6.79
N GLY A 62 -3.15 -13.03 -6.13
CA GLY A 62 -2.26 -12.09 -6.80
C GLY A 62 -2.77 -10.69 -6.99
N PHE A 63 -3.92 -10.34 -6.43
CA PHE A 63 -4.44 -8.98 -6.59
C PHE A 63 -3.50 -7.94 -6.00
N GLY A 64 -2.97 -8.18 -4.79
CA GLY A 64 -2.01 -7.27 -4.19
C GLY A 64 -0.75 -7.15 -5.02
N GLN A 65 -0.27 -8.27 -5.51
CA GLN A 65 0.94 -8.31 -6.32
C GLN A 65 0.79 -7.53 -7.63
N GLN A 66 -0.42 -7.52 -8.19
CA GLN A 66 -0.73 -6.73 -9.38
C GLN A 66 -1.01 -5.27 -9.04
N ALA A 67 -1.73 -5.04 -7.95
CA ALA A 67 -2.20 -3.71 -7.57
C ALA A 67 -1.07 -2.80 -7.10
N ILE A 68 -0.14 -3.34 -6.31
CA ILE A 68 0.90 -2.52 -5.69
C ILE A 68 1.77 -1.82 -6.72
N PRO A 69 2.34 -2.49 -7.73
CA PRO A 69 3.15 -1.78 -8.72
C PRO A 69 2.37 -0.71 -9.48
N LEU A 70 1.12 -1.01 -9.83
CA LEU A 70 0.29 -0.05 -10.55
C LEU A 70 -0.04 1.16 -9.69
N ALA A 71 -0.35 0.94 -8.41
CA ALA A 71 -0.66 2.04 -7.51
C ALA A 71 0.55 2.95 -7.29
N ILE A 72 1.74 2.36 -7.16
CA ILE A 72 2.98 3.12 -7.01
C ILE A 72 3.22 3.97 -8.26
N GLU A 73 3.06 3.37 -9.43
CA GLU A 73 3.25 4.09 -10.68
C GLU A 73 2.27 5.26 -10.82
N LEU A 74 1.00 5.03 -10.52
CA LEU A 74 0.00 6.08 -10.58
C LEU A 74 0.24 7.16 -9.53
N ALA A 75 0.60 6.76 -8.33
CA ALA A 75 0.86 7.71 -7.24
C ALA A 75 2.06 8.60 -7.54
N HIS A 76 3.06 8.06 -8.23
CA HIS A 76 4.26 8.80 -8.56
C HIS A 76 3.98 9.99 -9.50
N THR A 77 2.86 9.99 -10.18
CA THR A 77 2.45 11.13 -10.99
C THR A 77 1.79 12.23 -10.17
N LYS A 78 1.37 11.92 -8.95
CA LYS A 78 0.64 12.85 -8.09
C LYS A 78 1.46 13.30 -6.89
N LEU A 79 2.27 12.42 -6.36
CA LEU A 79 3.12 12.68 -5.20
C LEU A 79 4.57 12.51 -5.61
N ARG A 80 5.42 13.40 -5.10
CA ARG A 80 6.86 13.25 -5.33
C ARG A 80 7.43 12.42 -4.22
N PHE A 81 8.03 11.29 -4.56
CA PHE A 81 8.69 10.45 -3.58
C PHE A 81 9.77 9.61 -4.25
N GLU A 82 10.71 9.15 -3.44
CA GLU A 82 11.84 8.35 -3.92
C GLU A 82 11.81 6.94 -3.37
N GLY A 83 11.01 6.72 -2.37
CA GLY A 83 10.89 5.40 -1.78
C GLY A 83 9.52 5.17 -1.19
N VAL A 84 9.20 3.91 -0.99
CA VAL A 84 7.93 3.47 -0.43
C VAL A 84 8.23 2.57 0.75
N GLN A 85 7.55 2.77 1.87
CA GLN A 85 7.71 1.92 3.05
C GLN A 85 6.36 1.40 3.49
N LEU A 86 6.40 0.32 4.22
CA LEU A 86 5.20 -0.25 4.82
C LEU A 86 5.56 -1.01 6.08
N ARG A 87 4.54 -1.33 6.86
CA ARG A 87 4.67 -2.20 8.01
C ARG A 87 3.74 -3.38 7.82
N VAL A 88 4.19 -4.55 8.24
CA VAL A 88 3.42 -5.77 8.11
C VAL A 88 3.64 -6.64 9.35
N ARG A 89 2.57 -7.23 9.85
CA ARG A 89 2.72 -8.14 11.00
C ARG A 89 3.62 -9.30 10.63
N LYS A 90 4.48 -9.71 11.55
CA LYS A 90 5.41 -10.82 11.33
C LYS A 90 4.68 -12.13 11.03
N THR A 91 3.45 -12.26 11.49
CA THR A 91 2.65 -13.46 11.25
C THR A 91 1.91 -13.46 9.93
N ASN A 92 1.93 -12.34 9.22
CA ASN A 92 1.22 -12.23 7.94
C ASN A 92 2.13 -12.66 6.79
N PHE A 93 2.39 -13.96 6.71
CA PHE A 93 3.33 -14.52 5.75
C PHE A 93 2.91 -14.27 4.31
N ARG A 94 1.62 -14.29 4.05
CA ARG A 94 1.09 -14.04 2.70
C ARG A 94 1.43 -12.64 2.23
N ALA A 95 1.19 -11.65 3.08
CA ALA A 95 1.49 -10.26 2.73
C ALA A 95 2.99 -10.05 2.57
N ILE A 96 3.79 -10.61 3.47
CA ILE A 96 5.24 -10.48 3.40
C ILE A 96 5.74 -11.04 2.06
N GLY A 97 5.26 -12.21 1.66
CA GLY A 97 5.63 -12.80 0.39
C GLY A 97 5.22 -11.93 -0.79
N CYS A 98 4.03 -11.36 -0.74
CA CYS A 98 3.54 -10.45 -1.77
C CYS A 98 4.44 -9.22 -1.89
N TYR A 99 4.77 -8.60 -0.77
CA TYR A 99 5.60 -7.40 -0.78
C TYR A 99 7.01 -7.69 -1.30
N LYS A 100 7.59 -8.83 -0.92
CA LYS A 100 8.89 -9.24 -1.46
C LYS A 100 8.86 -9.40 -2.97
N LYS A 101 7.79 -9.97 -3.50
CA LYS A 101 7.64 -10.12 -4.95
C LYS A 101 7.48 -8.78 -5.65
N CYS A 102 6.99 -7.78 -4.95
CA CYS A 102 6.88 -6.44 -5.50
C CYS A 102 8.16 -5.63 -5.38
N GLY A 103 9.20 -6.17 -4.78
CA GLY A 103 10.48 -5.49 -4.69
C GLY A 103 10.79 -4.88 -3.32
N PHE A 104 9.96 -5.14 -2.32
CA PHE A 104 10.20 -4.67 -0.96
C PHE A 104 11.16 -5.58 -0.22
N SER A 105 11.98 -4.99 0.63
CA SER A 105 12.91 -5.71 1.50
C SER A 105 12.66 -5.35 2.95
N ILE A 106 12.89 -6.29 3.85
CA ILE A 106 12.78 -6.03 5.28
C ILE A 106 13.96 -5.16 5.70
N ILE A 107 13.67 -4.04 6.36
CA ILE A 107 14.70 -3.12 6.83
C ILE A 107 14.72 -2.98 8.34
N GLY A 108 13.74 -3.50 9.04
CA GLY A 108 13.67 -3.38 10.48
C GLY A 108 12.48 -4.11 11.05
N GLU A 109 12.34 -4.02 12.35
CA GLU A 109 11.19 -4.60 13.05
C GLU A 109 10.88 -3.80 14.30
N GLY A 110 9.66 -3.96 14.79
CA GLY A 110 9.23 -3.27 16.00
C GLY A 110 8.03 -3.94 16.62
N THR A 111 7.56 -3.34 17.69
CA THR A 111 6.39 -3.82 18.40
C THR A 111 5.53 -2.64 18.82
N TYR A 112 4.25 -2.89 18.97
CA TYR A 112 3.34 -1.93 19.58
C TYR A 112 2.25 -2.69 20.33
N ILE A 113 1.59 -1.98 21.24
CA ILE A 113 0.48 -2.55 22.00
C ILE A 113 -0.81 -2.06 21.36
N ASN A 114 -1.68 -3.00 20.97
CA ASN A 114 -2.94 -2.63 20.36
C ASN A 114 -3.98 -2.23 21.42
N LYS A 115 -5.17 -1.88 20.97
CA LYS A 115 -6.23 -1.43 21.88
C LYS A 115 -6.69 -2.49 22.87
N LYS A 116 -6.43 -3.75 22.56
CA LYS A 116 -6.78 -4.87 23.42
C LYS A 116 -5.67 -5.20 24.42
N GLY A 117 -4.57 -4.46 24.41
CA GLY A 117 -3.44 -4.72 25.26
C GLY A 117 -2.51 -5.81 24.76
N GLU A 118 -2.69 -6.26 23.52
CA GLU A 118 -1.86 -7.30 22.94
C GLU A 118 -0.61 -6.70 22.32
N GLU A 119 0.52 -7.37 22.49
CA GLU A 119 1.76 -6.96 21.83
C GLU A 119 1.76 -7.46 20.38
N ILE A 120 1.91 -6.54 19.47
CA ILE A 120 1.93 -6.84 18.04
C ILE A 120 3.34 -6.60 17.53
N THR A 121 3.92 -7.61 16.89
CA THR A 121 5.24 -7.49 16.26
C THR A 121 5.08 -7.32 14.76
N PHE A 122 5.93 -6.47 14.18
CA PHE A 122 5.85 -6.19 12.75
C PHE A 122 7.23 -6.04 12.14
N PHE A 123 7.29 -6.22 10.83
CA PHE A 123 8.46 -5.85 10.03
C PHE A 123 8.22 -4.50 9.38
N GLU A 124 9.29 -3.74 9.23
CA GLU A 124 9.29 -2.58 8.35
C GLU A 124 9.95 -3.00 7.04
N MET A 125 9.31 -2.67 5.94
CA MET A 125 9.82 -3.00 4.61
C MET A 125 9.87 -1.74 3.76
N ASN A 126 10.80 -1.70 2.82
CA ASN A 126 10.84 -0.57 1.90
C ASN A 126 11.25 -1.00 0.49
N MET A 127 11.00 -0.08 -0.44
CA MET A 127 11.41 -0.15 -1.82
C MET A 127 12.04 1.17 -2.18
N GLN A 128 13.22 1.15 -2.81
CA GLN A 128 13.98 2.34 -3.11
C GLN A 128 13.62 2.94 -4.47
N SER A 129 14.08 4.17 -4.70
CA SER A 129 13.71 4.96 -5.87
C SER A 129 14.08 4.32 -7.21
N ASP A 130 15.14 3.54 -7.25
CA ASP A 130 15.53 2.87 -8.48
C ASP A 130 14.55 1.78 -8.91
N GLN A 131 13.66 1.39 -8.03
CA GLN A 131 12.61 0.41 -8.30
C GLN A 131 11.26 1.08 -8.54
N VAL A 132 11.17 2.39 -8.28
CA VAL A 132 9.93 3.15 -8.49
C VAL A 132 9.97 3.69 -9.91
N LYS A 133 8.97 3.37 -10.68
CA LYS A 133 8.90 3.78 -12.09
C LYS A 133 7.97 4.95 -12.30
#